data_1b2b521d865e237fdb6ef19439fbdfce
#
_entry.id   1b2b521d865e237fdb6ef19439fbdfce
#
_cell.length_a   1.000
_cell.length_b   1.000
_cell.length_c   1.000
_cell.angle_alpha   90.00
_cell.angle_beta   90.00
_cell.angle_gamma   90.00
#
_symmetry.space_group_name_H-M   'P 1'
#
loop_
_entity.id
_entity.type
_entity.pdbx_description
1 polymer ?
#
loop_
_entity_poly.entity_id
_entity_poly.type
_entity_poly.pdbx_seq_one_letter_code
_entity_poly.pdbx_strand_id
1 'polypeptide(L)'
;LRVLEEMRIPVDLVVGTSAGSAVGALYASGMPVSDIEQRFIEMDWLSSFRDDPGRVYKPVRRKQDDWRFPVVPGIGVRADGLHVGGGLIAGQNLGFILNELTRNAALVEDFDRLPIPFRAVATDLETGEQVVIGDGNLSEAIRASMSIPGVYAPVEREGRLLVDGGVANNLPVSVARELGADVIIAVDITDSLMKADELGGAFSVVGQLTTIMTRRNTDQQLDRKSTRLNSSHYS
;
A
#
# COMPACT_ATOMS: atom_id res chain seq x y z
N LEU A 1 -6.08 16.18 -1.55
CA LEU A 1 -6.45 16.30 -2.98
C LEU A 1 -7.53 17.34 -3.19
N ARG A 2 -8.70 17.29 -2.52
CA ARG A 2 -9.81 18.24 -2.68
C ARG A 2 -9.35 19.71 -2.57
N VAL A 3 -8.54 20.04 -1.58
CA VAL A 3 -7.98 21.39 -1.41
C VAL A 3 -7.12 21.82 -2.61
N LEU A 4 -6.35 20.90 -3.19
CA LEU A 4 -5.55 21.20 -4.38
C LEU A 4 -6.43 21.53 -5.59
N GLU A 5 -7.52 20.77 -5.80
CA GLU A 5 -8.49 21.05 -6.86
C GLU A 5 -9.23 22.38 -6.65
N GLU A 6 -9.72 22.64 -5.43
CA GLU A 6 -10.40 23.88 -5.07
C GLU A 6 -9.49 25.11 -5.29
N MET A 7 -8.23 24.99 -4.92
CA MET A 7 -7.22 26.02 -5.11
C MET A 7 -6.64 26.05 -6.54
N ARG A 8 -7.05 25.11 -7.41
CA ARG A 8 -6.53 24.94 -8.78
C ARG A 8 -5.01 24.84 -8.84
N ILE A 9 -4.43 24.13 -7.88
CA ILE A 9 -2.99 23.86 -7.88
C ILE A 9 -2.74 22.70 -8.84
N PRO A 10 -1.97 22.91 -9.92
CA PRO A 10 -1.64 21.83 -10.85
C PRO A 10 -0.73 20.81 -10.16
N VAL A 11 -0.93 19.53 -10.51
CA VAL A 11 -0.11 18.43 -10.03
C VAL A 11 0.48 17.76 -11.28
N ASP A 12 1.81 17.83 -11.41
CA ASP A 12 2.54 17.32 -12.58
C ASP A 12 3.14 15.93 -12.35
N LEU A 13 3.23 15.48 -11.09
CA LEU A 13 3.74 14.18 -10.70
C LEU A 13 3.12 13.76 -9.37
N VAL A 14 2.77 12.48 -9.26
CA VAL A 14 2.35 11.86 -8.00
C VAL A 14 3.30 10.72 -7.65
N VAL A 15 3.83 10.74 -6.44
CA VAL A 15 4.62 9.64 -5.88
C VAL A 15 3.96 9.18 -4.58
N GLY A 16 3.67 7.91 -4.47
CA GLY A 16 2.94 7.36 -3.33
C GLY A 16 3.53 6.09 -2.76
N THR A 17 3.43 5.95 -1.43
CA THR A 17 3.79 4.73 -0.70
C THR A 17 2.57 4.20 0.02
N SER A 18 2.33 2.89 -0.02
CA SER A 18 1.26 2.18 0.69
C SER A 18 -0.13 2.80 0.40
N ALA A 19 -0.88 3.24 1.40
CA ALA A 19 -2.16 3.94 1.19
C ALA A 19 -2.01 5.16 0.28
N GLY A 20 -0.89 5.89 0.35
CA GLY A 20 -0.57 7.00 -0.55
C GLY A 20 -0.41 6.56 -2.00
N SER A 21 0.06 5.33 -2.26
CA SER A 21 0.13 4.79 -3.62
C SER A 21 -1.26 4.49 -4.17
N ALA A 22 -2.18 3.97 -3.37
CA ALA A 22 -3.54 3.69 -3.79
C ALA A 22 -4.30 4.98 -4.15
N VAL A 23 -4.33 5.95 -3.23
CA VAL A 23 -4.99 7.25 -3.47
C VAL A 23 -4.32 8.00 -4.61
N GLY A 24 -2.99 8.01 -4.65
CA GLY A 24 -2.21 8.71 -5.67
C GLY A 24 -2.40 8.13 -7.07
N ALA A 25 -2.43 6.79 -7.21
CA ALA A 25 -2.66 6.13 -8.48
C ALA A 25 -4.06 6.39 -9.05
N LEU A 26 -5.09 6.37 -8.20
CA LEU A 26 -6.46 6.68 -8.63
C LEU A 26 -6.57 8.13 -9.12
N TYR A 27 -5.97 9.06 -8.39
CA TYR A 27 -5.91 10.46 -8.80
C TYR A 27 -5.12 10.62 -10.11
N ALA A 28 -3.94 10.02 -10.20
CA ALA A 28 -3.09 10.06 -11.38
C ALA A 28 -3.74 9.42 -12.61
N SER A 29 -4.61 8.42 -12.42
CA SER A 29 -5.40 7.80 -13.49
C SER A 29 -6.60 8.64 -13.96
N GLY A 30 -6.80 9.84 -13.39
CA GLY A 30 -7.87 10.77 -13.75
C GLY A 30 -9.20 10.50 -13.05
N MET A 31 -9.22 9.74 -11.96
CA MET A 31 -10.44 9.58 -11.17
C MET A 31 -10.74 10.88 -10.40
N PRO A 32 -11.97 11.43 -10.48
CA PRO A 32 -12.37 12.60 -9.71
C PRO A 32 -12.16 12.40 -8.21
N VAL A 33 -11.72 13.43 -7.49
CA VAL A 33 -11.44 13.33 -6.04
C VAL A 33 -12.69 12.94 -5.26
N SER A 34 -13.89 13.43 -5.67
CA SER A 34 -15.17 13.01 -5.09
C SER A 34 -15.41 11.50 -5.15
N ASP A 35 -15.05 10.89 -6.29
CA ASP A 35 -15.26 9.47 -6.52
C ASP A 35 -14.24 8.65 -5.72
N ILE A 36 -12.99 9.12 -5.61
CA ILE A 36 -11.97 8.51 -4.75
C ILE A 36 -12.47 8.53 -3.30
N GLU A 37 -12.92 9.68 -2.79
CA GLU A 37 -13.43 9.85 -1.44
C GLU A 37 -14.61 8.89 -1.16
N GLN A 38 -15.60 8.88 -2.06
CA GLN A 38 -16.76 8.00 -1.93
C GLN A 38 -16.37 6.52 -1.89
N ARG A 39 -15.50 6.07 -2.81
CA ARG A 39 -15.05 4.68 -2.86
C ARG A 39 -14.29 4.27 -1.61
N PHE A 40 -13.44 5.14 -1.05
CA PHE A 40 -12.69 4.85 0.17
C PHE A 40 -13.58 4.83 1.42
N ILE A 41 -14.67 5.63 1.45
CA ILE A 41 -15.66 5.62 2.54
C ILE A 41 -16.54 4.37 2.46
N GLU A 42 -16.97 3.98 1.25
CA GLU A 42 -17.86 2.84 1.03
C GLU A 42 -17.12 1.49 1.09
N MET A 43 -15.79 1.49 0.97
CA MET A 43 -15.00 0.27 0.96
C MET A 43 -15.06 -0.46 2.30
N ASP A 44 -15.38 -1.74 2.26
CA ASP A 44 -15.21 -2.62 3.42
C ASP A 44 -13.73 -3.00 3.61
N TRP A 45 -13.01 -2.14 4.32
CA TRP A 45 -11.60 -2.34 4.64
C TRP A 45 -11.34 -3.66 5.37
N LEU A 46 -12.27 -4.10 6.22
CA LEU A 46 -12.10 -5.36 6.96
C LEU A 46 -12.14 -6.57 6.01
N SER A 47 -12.91 -6.50 4.92
CA SER A 47 -12.93 -7.55 3.92
C SER A 47 -11.64 -7.60 3.10
N SER A 48 -10.98 -6.45 2.88
CA SER A 48 -9.69 -6.39 2.17
C SER A 48 -8.59 -7.15 2.91
N PHE A 49 -8.67 -7.23 4.25
CA PHE A 49 -7.76 -7.99 5.10
C PHE A 49 -8.18 -9.45 5.28
N ARG A 50 -9.10 -9.97 4.46
CA ARG A 50 -9.56 -11.36 4.53
C ARG A 50 -9.65 -11.95 3.12
N ASP A 51 -8.87 -12.98 2.85
CA ASP A 51 -8.99 -13.76 1.61
C ASP A 51 -10.02 -14.89 1.73
N ASP A 52 -10.81 -14.89 2.81
CA ASP A 52 -11.79 -15.92 3.05
C ASP A 52 -13.13 -15.55 2.39
N PRO A 53 -13.57 -16.27 1.35
CA PRO A 53 -14.92 -16.14 0.85
C PRO A 53 -15.86 -16.45 2.01
N GLY A 54 -16.67 -15.48 2.44
CA GLY A 54 -17.55 -15.58 3.59
C GLY A 54 -18.21 -16.97 3.66
N ARG A 55 -18.43 -17.49 4.87
CA ARG A 55 -18.92 -18.86 5.13
C ARG A 55 -20.08 -19.31 4.25
N VAL A 56 -20.89 -18.36 3.75
CA VAL A 56 -22.04 -18.64 2.87
C VAL A 56 -21.58 -19.28 1.54
N TYR A 57 -20.43 -18.86 1.02
CA TYR A 57 -19.89 -19.32 -0.28
C TYR A 57 -18.98 -20.54 -0.16
N LYS A 58 -18.64 -20.99 1.06
CA LYS A 58 -17.80 -22.18 1.24
C LYS A 58 -18.58 -23.47 1.02
N PRO A 59 -18.00 -24.48 0.35
CA PRO A 59 -18.57 -25.84 0.29
C PRO A 59 -18.76 -26.40 1.70
N VAL A 60 -19.80 -27.22 1.90
CA VAL A 60 -20.15 -27.81 3.20
C VAL A 60 -18.97 -28.51 3.87
N ARG A 61 -18.15 -29.20 3.10
CA ARG A 61 -16.95 -29.91 3.59
C ARG A 61 -15.94 -28.94 4.22
N ARG A 62 -15.64 -27.81 3.57
CA ARG A 62 -14.78 -26.77 4.12
C ARG A 62 -15.37 -26.08 5.37
N LYS A 63 -16.69 -25.92 5.41
CA LYS A 63 -17.39 -25.40 6.60
C LYS A 63 -17.23 -26.30 7.83
N GLN A 64 -17.06 -27.61 7.62
CA GLN A 64 -16.83 -28.58 8.69
C GLN A 64 -15.36 -28.62 9.11
N ASP A 65 -14.43 -28.42 8.16
CA ASP A 65 -12.99 -28.40 8.44
C ASP A 65 -12.59 -27.15 9.24
N ASP A 66 -13.21 -25.99 8.97
CA ASP A 66 -12.99 -24.74 9.73
C ASP A 66 -13.32 -24.88 11.24
N TRP A 67 -14.20 -25.82 11.60
CA TRP A 67 -14.51 -26.13 13.00
C TRP A 67 -13.47 -27.03 13.66
N ARG A 68 -12.79 -27.86 12.87
CA ARG A 68 -11.77 -28.82 13.35
C ARG A 68 -10.39 -28.18 13.43
N PHE A 69 -10.10 -27.22 12.55
CA PHE A 69 -8.79 -26.59 12.43
C PHE A 69 -8.94 -25.07 12.35
N PRO A 70 -9.10 -24.38 13.50
CA PRO A 70 -9.33 -22.92 13.51
C PRO A 70 -8.15 -22.10 13.00
N VAL A 71 -6.96 -22.68 12.90
CA VAL A 71 -5.76 -22.03 12.32
C VAL A 71 -5.10 -23.03 11.38
N VAL A 72 -5.22 -22.81 10.07
CA VAL A 72 -4.45 -23.55 9.06
C VAL A 72 -3.36 -22.62 8.54
N PRO A 73 -2.09 -22.80 8.94
CA PRO A 73 -0.99 -22.14 8.25
C PRO A 73 -1.04 -22.56 6.77
N GLY A 74 -0.97 -21.59 5.86
CA GLY A 74 -0.87 -21.88 4.43
C GLY A 74 0.44 -22.61 4.13
N ILE A 75 0.42 -23.95 4.24
CA ILE A 75 1.55 -24.80 3.89
C ILE A 75 1.38 -25.23 2.44
N GLY A 76 2.24 -24.75 1.56
CA GLY A 76 2.34 -25.18 0.17
C GLY A 76 3.45 -26.20 0.01
N VAL A 77 3.23 -27.20 -0.86
CA VAL A 77 4.26 -28.14 -1.29
C VAL A 77 4.71 -27.74 -2.68
N ARG A 78 6.00 -27.43 -2.84
CA ARG A 78 6.66 -27.21 -4.14
C ARG A 78 7.69 -28.31 -4.36
N ALA A 79 8.25 -28.36 -5.56
CA ALA A 79 9.25 -29.37 -5.92
C ALA A 79 10.54 -29.30 -5.07
N ASP A 80 10.81 -28.15 -4.48
CA ASP A 80 11.95 -27.83 -3.62
C ASP A 80 11.65 -27.98 -2.11
N GLY A 81 10.40 -28.32 -1.71
CA GLY A 81 10.06 -28.58 -0.32
C GLY A 81 8.72 -28.02 0.17
N LEU A 82 8.60 -27.98 1.50
CA LEU A 82 7.46 -27.38 2.21
C LEU A 82 7.68 -25.88 2.34
N HIS A 83 6.78 -25.10 1.73
CA HIS A 83 6.76 -23.64 1.85
C HIS A 83 5.65 -23.21 2.80
N VAL A 84 6.00 -22.45 3.83
CA VAL A 84 5.04 -21.72 4.65
C VAL A 84 4.80 -20.39 3.94
N GLY A 85 3.54 -20.05 3.69
CA GLY A 85 3.19 -18.77 3.04
C GLY A 85 3.85 -17.61 3.78
N GLY A 86 4.51 -16.70 3.04
CA GLY A 86 5.27 -15.56 3.59
C GLY A 86 4.42 -14.44 4.20
N GLY A 87 3.10 -14.64 4.32
CA GLY A 87 2.14 -13.72 4.95
C GLY A 87 0.92 -14.49 5.43
N LEU A 88 0.16 -13.90 6.35
CA LEU A 88 -1.08 -14.48 6.87
C LEU A 88 -2.22 -14.43 5.84
N ILE A 89 -2.15 -13.48 4.91
CA ILE A 89 -3.16 -13.20 3.88
C ILE A 89 -2.45 -13.14 2.53
N ALA A 90 -2.94 -13.93 1.56
CA ALA A 90 -2.39 -13.88 0.20
C ALA A 90 -2.68 -12.53 -0.50
N GLY A 91 -3.70 -11.81 -0.05
CA GLY A 91 -4.10 -10.51 -0.56
C GLY A 91 -4.85 -10.57 -1.88
N GLN A 92 -5.49 -11.69 -2.19
CA GLN A 92 -6.28 -11.86 -3.41
C GLN A 92 -7.46 -10.88 -3.44
N ASN A 93 -8.16 -10.73 -2.31
CA ASN A 93 -9.30 -9.82 -2.23
C ASN A 93 -8.89 -8.36 -2.43
N LEU A 94 -7.79 -7.93 -1.80
CA LEU A 94 -7.22 -6.61 -2.05
C LEU A 94 -6.85 -6.44 -3.53
N GLY A 95 -6.25 -7.46 -4.16
CA GLY A 95 -5.92 -7.45 -5.58
C GLY A 95 -7.16 -7.26 -6.47
N PHE A 96 -8.29 -7.94 -6.18
CA PHE A 96 -9.54 -7.75 -6.92
C PHE A 96 -10.08 -6.33 -6.77
N ILE A 97 -10.07 -5.78 -5.55
CA ILE A 97 -10.51 -4.41 -5.28
C ILE A 97 -9.64 -3.42 -6.06
N LEU A 98 -8.32 -3.55 -6.00
CA LEU A 98 -7.40 -2.66 -6.72
C LEU A 98 -7.57 -2.76 -8.24
N ASN A 99 -7.77 -3.96 -8.79
CA ASN A 99 -8.06 -4.14 -10.22
C ASN A 99 -9.37 -3.45 -10.64
N GLU A 100 -10.41 -3.54 -9.83
CA GLU A 100 -11.67 -2.85 -10.10
C GLU A 100 -11.50 -1.33 -10.04
N LEU A 101 -10.78 -0.82 -9.04
CA LEU A 101 -10.54 0.60 -8.86
C LEU A 101 -9.68 1.20 -9.99
N THR A 102 -8.71 0.45 -10.51
CA THR A 102 -7.77 0.91 -11.55
C THR A 102 -8.16 0.49 -12.96
N ARG A 103 -9.37 -0.02 -13.17
CA ARG A 103 -9.83 -0.56 -14.45
C ARG A 103 -9.74 0.43 -15.61
N ASN A 104 -9.93 1.72 -15.36
CA ASN A 104 -9.79 2.78 -16.34
C ASN A 104 -8.35 2.93 -16.88
N ALA A 105 -7.34 2.51 -16.10
CA ALA A 105 -5.93 2.55 -16.46
C ALA A 105 -5.34 1.16 -16.79
N ALA A 106 -6.16 0.11 -16.89
CA ALA A 106 -5.71 -1.28 -17.05
C ALA A 106 -4.85 -1.55 -18.31
N LEU A 107 -4.95 -0.69 -19.34
CA LEU A 107 -4.16 -0.79 -20.58
C LEU A 107 -2.97 0.17 -20.62
N VAL A 108 -2.74 0.93 -19.55
CA VAL A 108 -1.60 1.85 -19.47
C VAL A 108 -0.46 1.13 -18.75
N GLU A 109 0.53 0.68 -19.52
CA GLU A 109 1.70 -0.01 -18.99
C GLU A 109 2.81 0.95 -18.52
N ASP A 110 2.91 2.13 -19.11
CA ASP A 110 3.86 3.18 -18.73
C ASP A 110 3.14 4.26 -17.94
N PHE A 111 3.48 4.41 -16.66
CA PHE A 111 2.78 5.32 -15.75
C PHE A 111 3.08 6.80 -16.04
N ASP A 112 4.06 7.12 -16.92
CA ASP A 112 4.23 8.47 -17.44
C ASP A 112 3.14 8.84 -18.46
N ARG A 113 2.40 7.86 -18.98
CA ARG A 113 1.27 8.04 -19.90
C ARG A 113 -0.09 8.15 -19.21
N LEU A 114 -0.14 8.05 -17.90
CA LEU A 114 -1.33 8.40 -17.14
C LEU A 114 -1.61 9.91 -17.28
N PRO A 115 -2.85 10.37 -17.04
CA PRO A 115 -3.19 11.80 -17.02
C PRO A 115 -2.23 12.65 -16.16
N ILE A 116 -1.74 12.08 -15.06
CA ILE A 116 -0.63 12.63 -14.27
C ILE A 116 0.41 11.50 -14.10
N PRO A 117 1.69 11.72 -14.42
CA PRO A 117 2.76 10.77 -14.16
C PRO A 117 2.74 10.26 -12.73
N PHE A 118 2.95 8.94 -12.56
CA PHE A 118 2.81 8.29 -11.26
C PHE A 118 3.98 7.37 -10.94
N ARG A 119 4.35 7.29 -9.66
CA ARG A 119 5.27 6.27 -9.15
C ARG A 119 4.72 5.67 -7.85
N ALA A 120 4.70 4.33 -7.78
CA ALA A 120 4.50 3.61 -6.53
C ALA A 120 5.86 3.26 -5.93
N VAL A 121 5.98 3.35 -4.61
CA VAL A 121 7.20 2.96 -3.90
C VAL A 121 6.94 1.68 -3.13
N ALA A 122 7.79 0.68 -3.35
CA ALA A 122 7.83 -0.58 -2.62
C ALA A 122 9.21 -0.76 -1.98
N THR A 123 9.39 -1.84 -1.22
CA THR A 123 10.66 -2.24 -0.61
C THR A 123 11.04 -3.63 -1.12
N ASP A 124 12.26 -3.80 -1.59
CA ASP A 124 12.84 -5.10 -1.87
C ASP A 124 13.13 -5.82 -0.55
N LEU A 125 12.49 -6.97 -0.34
CA LEU A 125 12.60 -7.72 0.92
C LEU A 125 13.99 -8.32 1.14
N GLU A 126 14.75 -8.57 0.07
CA GLU A 126 16.09 -9.15 0.16
C GLU A 126 17.13 -8.09 0.57
N THR A 127 17.04 -6.89 -0.02
CA THR A 127 18.06 -5.84 0.18
C THR A 127 17.64 -4.78 1.18
N GLY A 128 16.33 -4.62 1.43
CA GLY A 128 15.78 -3.53 2.21
C GLY A 128 15.74 -2.18 1.48
N GLU A 129 16.14 -2.14 0.22
CA GLU A 129 16.18 -0.91 -0.57
C GLU A 129 14.80 -0.56 -1.13
N GLN A 130 14.58 0.75 -1.36
CA GLN A 130 13.38 1.21 -2.05
C GLN A 130 13.38 0.75 -3.51
N VAL A 131 12.21 0.39 -4.01
CA VAL A 131 11.95 0.10 -5.42
C VAL A 131 10.88 1.07 -5.91
N VAL A 132 11.23 1.88 -6.91
CA VAL A 132 10.30 2.83 -7.54
C VAL A 132 9.68 2.17 -8.76
N ILE A 133 8.37 1.96 -8.74
CA ILE A 133 7.61 1.29 -9.80
C ILE A 133 6.92 2.36 -10.64
N GLY A 134 7.27 2.43 -11.91
CA GLY A 134 6.74 3.40 -12.88
C GLY A 134 6.07 2.77 -14.10
N ASP A 135 5.92 1.44 -14.12
CA ASP A 135 5.40 0.71 -15.27
C ASP A 135 4.66 -0.57 -14.87
N GLY A 136 4.13 -1.28 -15.88
CA GLY A 136 3.44 -2.55 -15.75
C GLY A 136 1.97 -2.39 -15.32
N ASN A 137 1.46 -3.36 -14.57
CA ASN A 137 0.07 -3.32 -14.11
C ASN A 137 -0.07 -2.40 -12.89
N LEU A 138 -0.92 -1.37 -12.99
CA LEU A 138 -1.09 -0.35 -11.96
C LEU A 138 -1.60 -0.95 -10.64
N SER A 139 -2.56 -1.90 -10.69
CA SER A 139 -3.08 -2.54 -9.49
C SER A 139 -2.02 -3.39 -8.77
N GLU A 140 -1.15 -4.04 -9.55
CA GLU A 140 -0.04 -4.84 -9.00
C GLU A 140 1.03 -3.94 -8.35
N ALA A 141 1.35 -2.80 -8.97
CA ALA A 141 2.26 -1.81 -8.40
C ALA A 141 1.75 -1.27 -7.04
N ILE A 142 0.45 -0.92 -6.97
CA ILE A 142 -0.20 -0.52 -5.71
C ILE A 142 -0.17 -1.68 -4.71
N ARG A 143 -0.50 -2.91 -5.16
CA ARG A 143 -0.51 -4.10 -4.31
C ARG A 143 0.87 -4.38 -3.70
N ALA A 144 1.94 -4.24 -4.48
CA ALA A 144 3.32 -4.36 -4.00
C ALA A 144 3.63 -3.29 -2.93
N SER A 145 3.29 -2.03 -3.22
CA SER A 145 3.48 -0.91 -2.30
C SER A 145 2.68 -1.04 -1.00
N MET A 146 1.59 -1.81 -0.97
CA MET A 146 0.71 -2.04 0.20
C MET A 146 0.94 -3.40 0.87
N SER A 147 1.97 -4.17 0.49
CA SER A 147 2.23 -5.50 1.04
C SER A 147 2.90 -5.44 2.42
N ILE A 148 2.15 -5.07 3.45
CA ILE A 148 2.64 -4.94 4.82
C ILE A 148 3.27 -6.27 5.28
N PRO A 149 4.57 -6.28 5.66
CA PRO A 149 5.25 -7.48 6.13
C PRO A 149 4.54 -8.13 7.33
N GLY A 150 4.36 -9.45 7.27
CA GLY A 150 3.65 -10.20 8.31
C GLY A 150 2.12 -10.19 8.18
N VAL A 151 1.54 -9.27 7.39
CA VAL A 151 0.10 -9.21 7.07
C VAL A 151 -0.15 -9.82 5.70
N TYR A 152 0.46 -9.25 4.66
CA TYR A 152 0.30 -9.72 3.29
C TYR A 152 1.50 -10.50 2.79
N ALA A 153 1.25 -11.43 1.87
CA ALA A 153 2.33 -12.08 1.12
C ALA A 153 3.06 -11.04 0.26
N PRO A 154 4.40 -11.12 0.16
CA PRO A 154 5.18 -10.32 -0.77
C PRO A 154 4.71 -10.49 -2.21
N VAL A 155 4.89 -9.46 -3.03
CA VAL A 155 4.62 -9.50 -4.47
C VAL A 155 5.92 -9.80 -5.20
N GLU A 156 5.93 -10.85 -6.02
CA GLU A 156 7.07 -11.15 -6.88
C GLU A 156 6.98 -10.30 -8.16
N ARG A 157 8.02 -9.49 -8.41
CA ARG A 157 8.13 -8.68 -9.62
C ARG A 157 9.60 -8.65 -10.07
N GLU A 158 9.84 -9.00 -11.34
CA GLU A 158 11.18 -8.97 -11.96
C GLU A 158 12.25 -9.72 -11.14
N GLY A 159 11.86 -10.85 -10.53
CA GLY A 159 12.76 -11.68 -9.71
C GLY A 159 13.05 -11.11 -8.32
N ARG A 160 12.35 -10.03 -7.90
CA ARG A 160 12.41 -9.45 -6.56
C ARG A 160 11.17 -9.77 -5.78
N LEU A 161 11.30 -9.88 -4.47
CA LEU A 161 10.16 -9.99 -3.54
C LEU A 161 9.90 -8.62 -2.93
N LEU A 162 8.78 -8.00 -3.32
CA LEU A 162 8.42 -6.65 -2.92
C LEU A 162 7.43 -6.67 -1.75
N VAL A 163 7.69 -5.81 -0.79
CA VAL A 163 6.83 -5.54 0.36
C VAL A 163 6.51 -4.05 0.45
N ASP A 164 5.70 -3.67 1.44
CA ASP A 164 5.27 -2.28 1.65
C ASP A 164 6.44 -1.29 1.62
N GLY A 165 6.30 -0.26 0.81
CA GLY A 165 7.33 0.76 0.63
C GLY A 165 7.60 1.58 1.89
N GLY A 166 6.67 1.59 2.84
CA GLY A 166 6.84 2.27 4.12
C GLY A 166 8.01 1.76 4.94
N VAL A 167 8.48 0.54 4.67
CA VAL A 167 9.69 -0.02 5.31
C VAL A 167 10.95 0.75 4.91
N ALA A 168 11.11 1.07 3.62
CA ALA A 168 12.29 1.79 3.10
C ALA A 168 12.07 3.29 2.99
N ASN A 169 10.92 3.75 2.47
CA ASN A 169 10.62 5.15 2.21
C ASN A 169 9.11 5.44 2.27
N ASN A 170 8.63 5.75 3.46
CA ASN A 170 7.20 6.01 3.70
C ASN A 170 6.71 7.33 3.09
N LEU A 171 7.55 8.35 3.09
CA LEU A 171 7.25 9.68 2.52
C LEU A 171 8.27 10.00 1.42
N PRO A 172 8.02 9.57 0.16
CA PRO A 172 9.05 9.49 -0.89
C PRO A 172 9.38 10.85 -1.53
N VAL A 173 9.70 11.85 -0.70
CA VAL A 173 10.12 13.21 -1.14
C VAL A 173 11.40 13.16 -1.98
N SER A 174 12.35 12.28 -1.61
CA SER A 174 13.58 12.09 -2.38
C SER A 174 13.29 11.63 -3.81
N VAL A 175 12.35 10.68 -3.98
CA VAL A 175 11.95 10.17 -5.29
C VAL A 175 11.33 11.27 -6.17
N ALA A 176 10.43 12.07 -5.61
CA ALA A 176 9.84 13.19 -6.35
C ALA A 176 10.91 14.19 -6.81
N ARG A 177 11.90 14.47 -5.95
CA ARG A 177 13.01 15.37 -6.28
C ARG A 177 13.94 14.79 -7.36
N GLU A 178 14.26 13.51 -7.29
CA GLU A 178 15.06 12.80 -8.29
C GLU A 178 14.38 12.78 -9.67
N LEU A 179 13.05 12.80 -9.69
CA LEU A 179 12.22 12.89 -10.91
C LEU A 179 12.04 14.33 -11.39
N GLY A 180 12.69 15.32 -10.77
CA GLY A 180 12.74 16.70 -11.25
C GLY A 180 11.64 17.62 -10.71
N ALA A 181 10.94 17.24 -9.64
CA ALA A 181 9.94 18.12 -9.01
C ALA A 181 10.62 19.33 -8.33
N ASP A 182 10.26 20.54 -8.75
CA ASP A 182 10.74 21.81 -8.18
C ASP A 182 10.03 22.13 -6.87
N VAL A 183 8.71 21.88 -6.81
CA VAL A 183 7.85 22.11 -5.64
C VAL A 183 7.24 20.78 -5.23
N ILE A 184 7.39 20.42 -3.96
CA ILE A 184 6.89 19.15 -3.43
C ILE A 184 5.90 19.44 -2.29
N ILE A 185 4.70 18.92 -2.43
CA ILE A 185 3.68 18.90 -1.38
C ILE A 185 3.68 17.50 -0.79
N ALA A 186 4.22 17.34 0.39
CA ALA A 186 4.26 16.07 1.10
C ALA A 186 3.09 15.96 2.08
N VAL A 187 2.36 14.84 1.99
CA VAL A 187 1.24 14.52 2.89
C VAL A 187 1.64 13.34 3.75
N ASP A 188 1.91 13.61 5.02
CA ASP A 188 2.23 12.59 6.01
C ASP A 188 0.96 12.19 6.78
N ILE A 189 0.61 10.92 6.69
CA ILE A 189 -0.53 10.29 7.39
C ILE A 189 -0.05 9.26 8.41
N THR A 190 1.21 9.33 8.83
CA THR A 190 1.78 8.37 9.77
C THR A 190 1.09 8.45 11.12
N ASP A 191 0.57 7.33 11.59
CA ASP A 191 -0.12 7.22 12.87
C ASP A 191 0.81 7.44 14.07
N SER A 192 0.20 7.79 15.21
CA SER A 192 0.90 7.82 16.50
C SER A 192 1.25 6.40 16.96
N LEU A 193 2.33 6.29 17.74
CA LEU A 193 2.69 5.01 18.36
C LEU A 193 1.61 4.58 19.35
N MET A 194 1.23 3.30 19.30
CA MET A 194 0.35 2.68 20.29
C MET A 194 0.99 2.68 21.69
N LYS A 195 0.19 2.80 22.71
CA LYS A 195 0.63 2.66 24.09
C LYS A 195 0.83 1.19 24.48
N ALA A 196 1.57 0.95 25.55
CA ALA A 196 1.90 -0.41 25.98
C ALA A 196 0.66 -1.27 26.33
N ASP A 197 -0.41 -0.66 26.80
CA ASP A 197 -1.69 -1.30 27.11
C ASP A 197 -2.50 -1.70 25.85
N GLU A 198 -2.19 -1.11 24.70
CA GLU A 198 -2.80 -1.42 23.39
C GLU A 198 -2.06 -2.56 22.66
N LEU A 199 -0.85 -2.92 23.11
CA LEU A 199 0.01 -3.94 22.51
C LEU A 199 -0.34 -5.35 23.01
N GLY A 200 -1.58 -5.79 22.79
CA GLY A 200 -2.11 -7.05 23.34
C GLY A 200 -1.90 -8.30 22.49
N GLY A 201 -1.24 -8.24 21.32
CA GLY A 201 -1.12 -9.39 20.44
C GLY A 201 -0.03 -9.25 19.36
N ALA A 202 0.29 -10.37 18.69
CA ALA A 202 1.34 -10.39 17.65
C ALA A 202 1.08 -9.37 16.53
N PHE A 203 -0.17 -9.18 16.12
CA PHE A 203 -0.55 -8.21 15.09
C PHE A 203 -0.29 -6.76 15.50
N SER A 204 -0.64 -6.39 16.75
CA SER A 204 -0.40 -5.04 17.25
C SER A 204 1.11 -4.77 17.38
N VAL A 205 1.91 -5.78 17.74
CA VAL A 205 3.37 -5.66 17.78
C VAL A 205 3.94 -5.47 16.38
N VAL A 206 3.49 -6.25 15.37
CA VAL A 206 3.92 -6.07 13.96
C VAL A 206 3.52 -4.69 13.44
N GLY A 207 2.28 -4.25 13.70
CA GLY A 207 1.82 -2.90 13.35
C GLY A 207 2.68 -1.81 13.99
N GLN A 208 2.98 -1.94 15.29
CA GLN A 208 3.83 -1.00 16.00
C GLN A 208 5.25 -0.94 15.43
N LEU A 209 5.86 -2.09 15.11
CA LEU A 209 7.19 -2.13 14.49
C LEU A 209 7.17 -1.44 13.12
N THR A 210 6.15 -1.69 12.31
CA THR A 210 5.95 -1.03 11.02
C THR A 210 5.83 0.49 11.23
N THR A 211 5.02 0.94 12.18
CA THR A 211 4.86 2.38 12.49
C THR A 211 6.18 2.99 12.96
N ILE A 212 6.98 2.31 13.78
CA ILE A 212 8.31 2.80 14.21
C ILE A 212 9.24 2.97 13.01
N MET A 213 9.27 1.98 12.10
CA MET A 213 10.13 2.02 10.91
C MET A 213 9.71 3.15 9.97
N THR A 214 8.41 3.27 9.67
CA THR A 214 7.87 4.30 8.79
C THR A 214 8.12 5.71 9.33
N ARG A 215 7.95 5.94 10.64
CA ARG A 215 8.24 7.24 11.26
C ARG A 215 9.70 7.64 11.13
N ARG A 216 10.63 6.72 11.39
CA ARG A 216 12.07 7.03 11.28
C ARG A 216 12.46 7.47 9.88
N ASN A 217 11.98 6.80 8.84
CA ASN A 217 12.31 7.19 7.49
C ASN A 217 11.54 8.44 7.03
N THR A 218 10.30 8.67 7.50
CA THR A 218 9.57 9.93 7.28
C THR A 218 10.33 11.12 7.87
N ASP A 219 10.79 11.03 9.11
CA ASP A 219 11.58 12.09 9.75
C ASP A 219 12.85 12.39 8.95
N GLN A 220 13.55 11.36 8.46
CA GLN A 220 14.74 11.54 7.61
C GLN A 220 14.44 12.27 6.29
N GLN A 221 13.27 12.03 5.68
CA GLN A 221 12.85 12.73 4.47
C GLN A 221 12.50 14.19 4.74
N LEU A 222 11.87 14.48 5.87
CA LEU A 222 11.48 15.84 6.27
C LEU A 222 12.68 16.69 6.73
N ASP A 223 13.69 16.10 7.37
CA ASP A 223 14.88 16.81 7.84
C ASP A 223 15.83 17.21 6.71
N ARG A 224 15.71 16.61 5.53
CA ARG A 224 16.47 16.99 4.34
C ARG A 224 15.97 18.30 3.73
N LYS A 225 16.07 19.43 4.49
CA LYS A 225 15.82 20.81 4.06
C LYS A 225 14.52 21.01 3.27
N SER A 226 13.39 20.57 3.80
CA SER A 226 12.07 20.95 3.32
C SER A 226 11.48 22.05 4.20
N THR A 227 10.94 23.11 3.59
CA THR A 227 10.16 24.11 4.31
C THR A 227 8.87 23.44 4.77
N ARG A 228 8.74 23.16 6.08
CA ARG A 228 7.53 22.54 6.65
C ARG A 228 6.38 23.54 6.62
N LEU A 229 5.35 23.26 5.83
CA LEU A 229 4.02 23.79 6.06
C LEU A 229 3.29 22.84 7.01
N ASN A 230 3.19 23.23 8.28
CA ASN A 230 2.57 22.41 9.32
C ASN A 230 1.04 22.47 9.19
N SER A 231 0.39 21.36 8.76
CA SER A 231 -1.07 21.27 8.61
C SER A 231 -1.81 20.90 9.90
N SER A 232 -1.24 21.17 11.08
CA SER A 232 -1.84 20.81 12.38
C SER A 232 -2.98 21.71 12.86
N HIS A 233 -3.75 22.36 11.97
CA HIS A 233 -4.84 23.26 12.34
C HIS A 233 -6.15 22.96 11.57
N TYR A 234 -6.61 21.72 11.57
CA TYR A 234 -8.03 21.43 11.34
C TYR A 234 -8.47 20.31 12.29
N SER A 235 -8.81 20.72 13.52
CA SER A 235 -9.69 19.97 14.43
C SER A 235 -11.12 20.45 14.24
#